data_d95dbc26701f8bc8e88fa46a7b8fc2ae
#
_entry.id   d95dbc26701f8bc8e88fa46a7b8fc2ae
#
_cell.length_a   1.000
_cell.length_b   1.000
_cell.length_c   1.000
_cell.angle_alpha   90.00
_cell.angle_beta   90.00
_cell.angle_gamma   90.00
#
_symmetry.space_group_name_H-M   'P 1'
#
loop_
_entity.id
_entity.type
_entity.pdbx_description
1 polymer ?
#
loop_
_entity_poly.entity_id
_entity_poly.type
_entity_poly.pdbx_seq_one_letter_code
_entity_poly.pdbx_strand_id
1 'polypeptide(L)'
;MTSTITITLNKPHKQQDKILRDKTRFRVLCIGRRWGKTEILIIAMIHRLLNGENVWFCSPTNKNNKNVFPKVKAALQGFPNLYVNHTDYIIRSPNGGTIQFVSLHDADNLRGVGLDHIFIDEAAYIKSGIWDTVLRPMLATTGGGATFASTPNGTGNDFHKLYLRGLDPNEPNWITYHLPSHTSPLIPDSELEDIKRNTPERAYQQEYLAQFLEDGGAVFRNLSACIKEPPARYS
;
A
#
# COMPACT_ATOMS: atom_id res chain seq x y z
N MET A 1 17.98 -34.39 13.40
CA MET A 1 16.59 -34.10 13.83
C MET A 1 16.11 -32.90 13.07
N THR A 2 15.15 -33.07 12.16
CA THR A 2 14.52 -31.97 11.43
C THR A 2 13.54 -31.28 12.39
N SER A 3 13.92 -30.13 12.91
CA SER A 3 13.01 -29.31 13.71
C SER A 3 11.99 -28.63 12.77
N THR A 4 10.72 -28.93 12.95
CA THR A 4 9.65 -28.24 12.23
C THR A 4 9.51 -26.83 12.79
N ILE A 5 9.64 -25.83 11.94
CA ILE A 5 9.41 -24.42 12.30
C ILE A 5 7.96 -24.08 11.93
N THR A 6 7.21 -23.62 12.91
CA THR A 6 5.82 -23.17 12.68
C THR A 6 5.76 -21.65 12.72
N ILE A 7 5.29 -21.05 11.64
CA ILE A 7 5.03 -19.60 11.55
C ILE A 7 3.52 -19.40 11.51
N THR A 8 2.99 -18.63 12.44
CA THR A 8 1.56 -18.36 12.52
C THR A 8 1.22 -17.08 11.77
N LEU A 9 0.58 -17.24 10.62
CA LEU A 9 0.05 -16.12 9.82
C LEU A 9 -1.47 -16.25 9.72
N ASN A 10 -2.15 -15.11 9.63
CA ASN A 10 -3.57 -15.11 9.33
C ASN A 10 -3.79 -15.69 7.93
N LYS A 11 -4.83 -16.53 7.79
CA LYS A 11 -5.16 -17.10 6.49
C LYS A 11 -5.64 -16.00 5.55
N PRO A 12 -5.00 -15.80 4.39
CA PRO A 12 -5.45 -14.81 3.42
C PRO A 12 -6.82 -15.20 2.85
N HIS A 13 -7.70 -14.23 2.67
CA HIS A 13 -8.94 -14.46 1.93
C HIS A 13 -8.65 -14.57 0.41
N LYS A 14 -9.63 -15.06 -0.36
CA LYS A 14 -9.46 -15.42 -1.77
C LYS A 14 -8.79 -14.34 -2.64
N GLN A 15 -9.15 -13.08 -2.45
CA GLN A 15 -8.55 -11.98 -3.23
C GLN A 15 -7.13 -11.65 -2.76
N GLN A 16 -6.84 -11.73 -1.45
CA GLN A 16 -5.47 -11.58 -0.94
C GLN A 16 -4.57 -12.69 -1.48
N ASP A 17 -5.03 -13.95 -1.49
CA ASP A 17 -4.29 -15.08 -2.04
C ASP A 17 -3.96 -14.88 -3.53
N LYS A 18 -4.92 -14.37 -4.32
CA LYS A 18 -4.67 -14.01 -5.72
C LYS A 18 -3.52 -13.00 -5.87
N ILE A 19 -3.50 -11.95 -5.06
CA ILE A 19 -2.45 -10.92 -5.10
C ILE A 19 -1.10 -11.46 -4.63
N LEU A 20 -1.10 -12.32 -3.60
CA LEU A 20 0.11 -12.94 -3.08
C LEU A 20 0.78 -13.87 -4.10
N ARG A 21 -0.01 -14.55 -4.94
CA ARG A 21 0.47 -15.44 -6.01
C ARG A 21 0.91 -14.71 -7.27
N ASP A 22 0.52 -13.45 -7.44
CA ASP A 22 0.90 -12.66 -8.59
C ASP A 22 2.41 -12.37 -8.57
N LYS A 23 3.09 -12.66 -9.68
CA LYS A 23 4.52 -12.48 -9.84
C LYS A 23 4.90 -11.23 -10.62
N THR A 24 3.93 -10.39 -10.97
CA THR A 24 4.19 -9.14 -11.67
C THR A 24 5.15 -8.28 -10.84
N ARG A 25 6.14 -7.73 -11.51
CA ARG A 25 7.26 -7.04 -10.89
C ARG A 25 6.84 -5.84 -10.04
N PHE A 26 5.91 -5.03 -10.55
CA PHE A 26 5.39 -3.83 -9.90
C PHE A 26 3.88 -3.94 -9.74
N ARG A 27 3.41 -3.87 -8.50
CA ARG A 27 2.00 -4.05 -8.16
C ARG A 27 1.48 -2.83 -7.44
N VAL A 28 0.39 -2.26 -7.93
CA VAL A 28 -0.29 -1.12 -7.31
C VAL A 28 -1.61 -1.59 -6.72
N LEU A 29 -1.73 -1.50 -5.42
CA LEU A 29 -2.88 -1.95 -4.65
C LEU A 29 -3.66 -0.71 -4.16
N CYS A 30 -4.63 -0.27 -4.95
CA CYS A 30 -5.57 0.78 -4.58
C CYS A 30 -6.69 0.16 -3.77
N ILE A 31 -6.62 0.30 -2.44
CA ILE A 31 -7.39 -0.51 -1.49
C ILE A 31 -8.20 0.40 -0.56
N GLY A 32 -9.48 0.08 -0.40
CA GLY A 32 -10.35 0.73 0.58
C GLY A 32 -9.96 0.40 2.04
N ARG A 33 -10.40 1.23 2.98
CA ARG A 33 -10.18 1.01 4.42
C ARG A 33 -10.69 -0.35 4.89
N ARG A 34 -10.01 -0.94 5.88
CA ARG A 34 -10.39 -2.21 6.52
C ARG A 34 -10.40 -3.44 5.61
N TRP A 35 -9.94 -3.32 4.37
CA TRP A 35 -9.87 -4.44 3.42
C TRP A 35 -8.82 -5.51 3.80
N GLY A 36 -7.85 -5.18 4.66
CA GLY A 36 -6.76 -6.08 5.04
C GLY A 36 -5.43 -5.77 4.34
N LYS A 37 -5.23 -4.52 3.89
CA LYS A 37 -4.02 -4.02 3.21
C LYS A 37 -2.72 -4.39 3.94
N THR A 38 -2.60 -4.00 5.20
CA THR A 38 -1.39 -4.23 6.00
C THR A 38 -1.10 -5.71 6.20
N GLU A 39 -2.15 -6.54 6.32
CA GLU A 39 -2.00 -7.99 6.51
C GLU A 39 -1.36 -8.67 5.30
N ILE A 40 -1.81 -8.32 4.09
CA ILE A 40 -1.23 -8.88 2.86
C ILE A 40 0.24 -8.48 2.69
N LEU A 41 0.62 -7.25 3.07
CA LEU A 41 2.01 -6.81 3.05
C LEU A 41 2.86 -7.59 4.05
N ILE A 42 2.35 -7.85 5.27
CA ILE A 42 3.05 -8.66 6.29
C ILE A 42 3.31 -10.08 5.78
N ILE A 43 2.29 -10.73 5.23
CA ILE A 43 2.43 -12.10 4.68
C ILE A 43 3.49 -12.13 3.57
N ALA A 44 3.41 -11.18 2.65
CA ALA A 44 4.35 -11.09 1.52
C ALA A 44 5.79 -10.82 1.98
N MET A 45 6.00 -9.92 2.96
CA MET A 45 7.33 -9.64 3.53
C MET A 45 7.94 -10.87 4.20
N ILE A 46 7.15 -11.57 5.02
CA ILE A 46 7.62 -12.77 5.73
C ILE A 46 8.00 -13.86 4.73
N HIS A 47 7.18 -14.08 3.69
CA HIS A 47 7.51 -15.04 2.65
C HIS A 47 8.86 -14.73 1.98
N ARG A 48 9.13 -13.46 1.66
CA ARG A 48 10.41 -13.05 1.06
C ARG A 48 11.59 -13.19 2.02
N LEU A 49 11.42 -12.82 3.30
CA LEU A 49 12.41 -13.04 4.34
C LEU A 49 12.83 -14.52 4.41
N LEU A 50 11.85 -15.43 4.35
CA LEU A 50 12.09 -16.87 4.41
C LEU A 50 12.78 -17.41 3.14
N ASN A 51 12.66 -16.72 2.03
CA ASN A 51 13.38 -17.02 0.79
C ASN A 51 14.81 -16.44 0.74
N GLY A 52 15.26 -15.75 1.79
CA GLY A 52 16.58 -15.14 1.83
C GLY A 52 16.68 -13.78 1.16
N GLU A 53 15.54 -13.15 0.85
CA GLU A 53 15.51 -11.88 0.13
C GLU A 53 15.68 -10.67 1.06
N ASN A 54 16.29 -9.59 0.52
CA ASN A 54 16.45 -8.31 1.18
C ASN A 54 15.31 -7.39 0.78
N VAL A 55 14.45 -7.07 1.75
CA VAL A 55 13.25 -6.26 1.49
C VAL A 55 13.15 -5.05 2.42
N TRP A 56 12.59 -3.98 1.90
CA TRP A 56 12.19 -2.83 2.69
C TRP A 56 10.68 -2.74 2.81
N PHE A 57 10.22 -2.41 4.02
CA PHE A 57 8.88 -1.90 4.26
C PHE A 57 8.97 -0.41 4.49
N CYS A 58 8.43 0.37 3.55
CA CYS A 58 8.48 1.81 3.53
C CYS A 58 7.11 2.40 3.88
N SER A 59 7.12 3.48 4.64
CA SER A 59 5.91 4.27 4.90
C SER A 59 6.25 5.76 5.00
N PRO A 60 5.28 6.67 4.84
CA PRO A 60 5.53 8.11 4.89
C PRO A 60 6.16 8.54 6.22
N THR A 61 5.79 7.89 7.32
CA THR A 61 6.25 8.24 8.67
C THR A 61 6.62 7.00 9.49
N ASN A 62 7.46 7.18 10.50
CA ASN A 62 7.82 6.11 11.44
C ASN A 62 6.64 5.54 12.25
N LYS A 63 5.50 6.24 12.32
CA LYS A 63 4.33 5.77 13.05
C LYS A 63 3.80 4.45 12.49
N ASN A 64 3.73 4.32 11.16
CA ASN A 64 3.28 3.08 10.52
C ASN A 64 4.27 1.94 10.75
N ASN A 65 5.57 2.22 10.66
CA ASN A 65 6.62 1.25 10.94
C ASN A 65 6.52 0.71 12.37
N LYS A 66 6.32 1.58 13.36
CA LYS A 66 6.10 1.21 14.78
C LYS A 66 4.89 0.30 14.98
N ASN A 67 3.87 0.40 14.14
CA ASN A 67 2.67 -0.43 14.22
C ASN A 67 2.83 -1.79 13.51
N VAL A 68 3.62 -1.87 12.44
CA VAL A 68 3.77 -3.08 11.63
C VAL A 68 4.91 -3.97 12.12
N PHE A 69 6.04 -3.40 12.52
CA PHE A 69 7.20 -4.13 13.02
C PHE A 69 6.88 -5.14 14.14
N PRO A 70 6.13 -4.78 15.21
CA PRO A 70 5.78 -5.74 16.26
C PRO A 70 4.93 -6.91 15.75
N LYS A 71 4.07 -6.68 14.76
CA LYS A 71 3.22 -7.73 14.17
C LYS A 71 4.06 -8.74 13.39
N VAL A 72 5.02 -8.27 12.58
CA VAL A 72 5.96 -9.14 11.86
C VAL A 72 6.81 -9.92 12.82
N LYS A 73 7.35 -9.28 13.87
CA LYS A 73 8.11 -9.95 14.92
C LYS A 73 7.29 -11.04 15.62
N ALA A 74 6.04 -10.74 16.00
CA ALA A 74 5.15 -11.70 16.65
C ALA A 74 4.83 -12.90 15.74
N ALA A 75 4.59 -12.68 14.46
CA ALA A 75 4.35 -13.76 13.50
C ALA A 75 5.57 -14.69 13.35
N LEU A 76 6.78 -14.18 13.56
CA LEU A 76 8.05 -14.90 13.46
C LEU A 76 8.55 -15.43 14.82
N GLN A 77 7.76 -15.36 15.89
CA GLN A 77 8.21 -15.68 17.26
C GLN A 77 8.77 -17.13 17.40
N GLY A 78 8.27 -18.08 16.61
CA GLY A 78 8.75 -19.46 16.60
C GLY A 78 9.96 -19.72 15.68
N PHE A 79 10.46 -18.72 14.98
CA PHE A 79 11.57 -18.87 14.04
C PHE A 79 12.92 -18.83 14.77
N PRO A 80 13.76 -19.89 14.67
CA PRO A 80 15.03 -19.96 15.41
C PRO A 80 16.08 -18.99 14.85
N ASN A 81 16.95 -18.50 15.74
CA ASN A 81 18.10 -17.67 15.40
C ASN A 81 17.78 -16.40 14.57
N LEU A 82 16.59 -15.85 14.80
CA LEU A 82 16.20 -14.58 14.19
C LEU A 82 16.93 -13.42 14.88
N TYR A 83 17.62 -12.59 14.11
CA TYR A 83 18.18 -11.35 14.63
C TYR A 83 17.14 -10.23 14.54
N VAL A 84 16.91 -9.54 15.65
CA VAL A 84 15.92 -8.43 15.72
C VAL A 84 16.60 -7.20 16.33
N ASN A 85 16.70 -6.12 15.55
CA ASN A 85 17.16 -4.81 16.01
C ASN A 85 15.95 -3.87 16.15
N HIS A 86 15.66 -3.45 17.37
CA HIS A 86 14.53 -2.57 17.69
C HIS A 86 14.83 -1.09 17.46
N THR A 87 16.09 -0.70 17.41
CA THR A 87 16.51 0.69 17.17
C THR A 87 16.39 1.02 15.68
N ASP A 88 16.90 0.13 14.84
CA ASP A 88 16.95 0.32 13.40
C ASP A 88 15.76 -0.33 12.68
N TYR A 89 14.85 -0.98 13.44
CA TYR A 89 13.70 -1.72 12.90
C TYR A 89 14.10 -2.74 11.83
N ILE A 90 15.08 -3.60 12.14
CA ILE A 90 15.59 -4.64 11.23
C ILE A 90 15.26 -6.02 11.80
N ILE A 91 14.82 -6.92 10.93
CA ILE A 91 14.68 -8.36 11.19
C ILE A 91 15.53 -9.09 10.15
N ARG A 92 16.42 -10.00 10.62
CA ARG A 92 17.24 -10.84 9.74
C ARG A 92 17.03 -12.30 10.07
N SER A 93 16.86 -13.10 9.02
CA SER A 93 16.77 -14.55 9.14
C SER A 93 18.15 -15.21 8.93
N PRO A 94 18.37 -16.42 9.50
CA PRO A 94 19.66 -17.13 9.37
C PRO A 94 20.02 -17.49 7.93
N ASN A 95 19.06 -17.54 7.02
CA ASN A 95 19.29 -17.80 5.59
C ASN A 95 19.69 -16.55 4.78
N GLY A 96 19.96 -15.43 5.45
CA GLY A 96 20.42 -14.18 4.84
C GLY A 96 19.33 -13.18 4.51
N GLY A 97 18.04 -13.56 4.58
CA GLY A 97 16.93 -12.64 4.32
C GLY A 97 16.85 -11.52 5.35
N THR A 98 16.45 -10.32 4.90
CA THR A 98 16.27 -9.16 5.78
C THR A 98 14.96 -8.43 5.49
N ILE A 99 14.30 -7.94 6.55
CA ILE A 99 13.26 -6.92 6.45
C ILE A 99 13.74 -5.70 7.22
N GLN A 100 13.80 -4.55 6.55
CA GLN A 100 14.05 -3.27 7.19
C GLN A 100 12.83 -2.36 7.04
N PHE A 101 12.42 -1.73 8.13
CA PHE A 101 11.31 -0.79 8.16
C PHE A 101 11.84 0.62 8.07
N VAL A 102 11.46 1.34 7.03
CA VAL A 102 12.06 2.62 6.65
C VAL A 102 11.00 3.71 6.57
N SER A 103 11.27 4.87 7.17
CA SER A 103 10.47 6.07 6.96
C SER A 103 10.96 6.82 5.73
N LEU A 104 10.03 7.21 4.87
CA LEU A 104 10.35 7.99 3.67
C LEU A 104 10.30 9.51 3.91
N HIS A 105 10.20 9.93 5.18
CA HIS A 105 10.22 11.35 5.52
C HIS A 105 11.53 12.04 5.09
N ASP A 106 12.67 11.36 5.32
CA ASP A 106 14.03 11.83 4.99
C ASP A 106 14.71 10.89 3.99
N ALA A 107 14.05 10.62 2.88
CA ALA A 107 14.44 9.61 1.90
C ALA A 107 15.79 9.86 1.22
N ASP A 108 16.27 11.11 1.19
CA ASP A 108 17.54 11.47 0.53
C ASP A 108 18.77 10.75 1.11
N ASN A 109 18.69 10.29 2.36
CA ASN A 109 19.75 9.54 3.05
C ASN A 109 19.69 8.02 2.81
N LEU A 110 18.73 7.53 2.04
CA LEU A 110 18.43 6.11 1.87
C LEU A 110 19.06 5.50 0.61
N ARG A 111 20.27 5.90 0.22
CA ARG A 111 20.91 5.43 -1.03
C ARG A 111 21.90 4.30 -0.80
N GLY A 112 22.11 3.46 -1.83
CA GLY A 112 23.26 2.55 -1.90
C GLY A 112 23.04 1.10 -1.48
N VAL A 113 21.79 0.66 -1.22
CA VAL A 113 21.47 -0.74 -0.90
C VAL A 113 20.76 -1.39 -2.09
N GLY A 114 21.22 -2.59 -2.49
CA GLY A 114 20.48 -3.43 -3.45
C GLY A 114 19.36 -4.18 -2.75
N LEU A 115 18.13 -4.11 -3.30
CA LEU A 115 16.93 -4.71 -2.71
C LEU A 115 16.26 -5.66 -3.69
N ASP A 116 15.72 -6.76 -3.17
CA ASP A 116 14.91 -7.71 -3.94
C ASP A 116 13.45 -7.28 -4.02
N HIS A 117 12.94 -6.57 -3.01
CA HIS A 117 11.60 -6.01 -3.05
C HIS A 117 11.42 -4.80 -2.13
N ILE A 118 10.54 -3.88 -2.54
CA ILE A 118 10.11 -2.75 -1.71
C ILE A 118 8.60 -2.80 -1.55
N PHE A 119 8.14 -2.81 -0.30
CA PHE A 119 6.74 -2.62 0.07
C PHE A 119 6.53 -1.19 0.52
N ILE A 120 5.60 -0.48 -0.09
CA ILE A 120 5.30 0.91 0.26
C ILE A 120 3.86 0.99 0.76
N ASP A 121 3.70 1.13 2.06
CA ASP A 121 2.39 1.35 2.68
C ASP A 121 2.06 2.84 2.72
N GLU A 122 0.79 3.18 2.57
CA GLU A 122 0.30 4.55 2.43
C GLU A 122 1.01 5.32 1.29
N ALA A 123 1.17 4.65 0.14
CA ALA A 123 1.92 5.15 -1.01
C ALA A 123 1.36 6.46 -1.60
N ALA A 124 0.07 6.77 -1.40
CA ALA A 124 -0.53 8.04 -1.84
C ALA A 124 -0.04 9.27 -1.04
N TYR A 125 0.64 9.05 0.10
CA TYR A 125 1.10 10.10 1.00
C TYR A 125 2.62 10.26 1.02
N ILE A 126 3.36 9.54 0.18
CA ILE A 126 4.81 9.75 0.04
C ILE A 126 5.09 11.02 -0.77
N LYS A 127 6.22 11.66 -0.48
CA LYS A 127 6.67 12.85 -1.21
C LYS A 127 6.91 12.50 -2.68
N SER A 128 6.47 13.38 -3.58
CA SER A 128 6.64 13.18 -5.02
C SER A 128 8.10 13.02 -5.43
N GLY A 129 8.35 12.14 -6.40
CA GLY A 129 9.67 11.86 -6.96
C GLY A 129 10.50 10.85 -6.18
N ILE A 130 10.16 10.52 -4.92
CA ILE A 130 10.93 9.54 -4.12
C ILE A 130 11.02 8.17 -4.80
N TRP A 131 9.94 7.73 -5.44
CA TRP A 131 9.96 6.47 -6.15
C TRP A 131 11.03 6.45 -7.25
N ASP A 132 11.00 7.42 -8.13
CA ASP A 132 11.87 7.43 -9.32
C ASP A 132 13.33 7.72 -9.00
N THR A 133 13.58 8.61 -8.00
CA THR A 133 14.93 9.12 -7.72
C THR A 133 15.67 8.34 -6.64
N VAL A 134 14.96 7.67 -5.74
CA VAL A 134 15.56 6.96 -4.59
C VAL A 134 15.26 5.45 -4.63
N LEU A 135 14.00 5.06 -4.63
CA LEU A 135 13.61 3.67 -4.42
C LEU A 135 13.81 2.79 -5.66
N ARG A 136 13.40 3.28 -6.83
CA ARG A 136 13.50 2.52 -8.08
C ARG A 136 14.94 2.12 -8.45
N PRO A 137 15.97 3.00 -8.28
CA PRO A 137 17.36 2.63 -8.50
C PRO A 137 17.87 1.48 -7.62
N MET A 138 17.37 1.33 -6.38
CA MET A 138 17.79 0.28 -5.44
C MET A 138 17.38 -1.14 -5.90
N LEU A 139 16.45 -1.24 -6.84
CA LEU A 139 15.99 -2.49 -7.45
C LEU A 139 16.72 -2.82 -8.76
N ALA A 140 17.63 -1.96 -9.22
CA ALA A 140 18.20 -2.09 -10.56
C ALA A 140 19.19 -3.27 -10.66
N THR A 141 20.02 -3.49 -9.65
CA THR A 141 21.04 -4.53 -9.63
C THR A 141 20.50 -5.93 -9.41
N THR A 142 19.40 -6.06 -8.64
CA THR A 142 18.76 -7.34 -8.32
C THR A 142 17.67 -7.73 -9.32
N GLY A 143 17.21 -6.79 -10.14
CA GLY A 143 15.99 -6.97 -10.92
C GLY A 143 14.72 -6.99 -10.05
N GLY A 144 14.82 -6.51 -8.80
CA GLY A 144 13.78 -6.57 -7.79
C GLY A 144 12.50 -5.85 -8.15
N GLY A 145 11.43 -6.11 -7.39
CA GLY A 145 10.09 -5.59 -7.59
C GLY A 145 9.61 -4.61 -6.52
N ALA A 146 8.42 -4.06 -6.69
CA ALA A 146 7.78 -3.25 -5.67
C ALA A 146 6.27 -3.48 -5.57
N THR A 147 5.74 -3.26 -4.37
CA THR A 147 4.29 -3.28 -4.10
C THR A 147 3.90 -1.98 -3.41
N PHE A 148 3.07 -1.20 -4.07
CA PHE A 148 2.50 0.05 -3.57
C PHE A 148 1.11 -0.22 -3.05
N ALA A 149 0.82 0.16 -1.81
CA ALA A 149 -0.49 -0.05 -1.22
C ALA A 149 -0.99 1.23 -0.53
N SER A 150 -2.18 1.69 -0.89
CA SER A 150 -2.80 2.87 -0.27
C SER A 150 -4.30 2.93 -0.51
N THR A 151 -5.02 3.71 0.31
CA THR A 151 -6.23 4.38 -0.16
C THR A 151 -5.83 5.52 -1.09
N PRO A 152 -6.67 5.92 -2.05
CA PRO A 152 -6.43 7.11 -2.86
C PRO A 152 -6.36 8.39 -2.02
N ASN A 153 -5.63 9.38 -2.52
CA ASN A 153 -5.59 10.73 -1.94
C ASN A 153 -5.61 11.77 -3.05
N GLY A 154 -6.79 11.97 -3.66
CA GLY A 154 -6.95 12.83 -4.81
C GLY A 154 -6.25 12.32 -6.08
N THR A 155 -6.29 13.10 -7.16
CA THR A 155 -5.62 12.85 -8.43
C THR A 155 -4.31 13.64 -8.52
N GLY A 156 -3.44 13.30 -9.49
CA GLY A 156 -2.22 14.07 -9.78
C GLY A 156 -0.99 13.73 -8.93
N ASN A 157 -1.11 12.98 -7.83
CA ASN A 157 0.03 12.47 -7.07
C ASN A 157 0.69 11.26 -7.76
N ASP A 158 1.87 10.86 -7.28
CA ASP A 158 2.61 9.76 -7.90
C ASP A 158 1.89 8.42 -7.77
N PHE A 159 1.14 8.17 -6.69
CA PHE A 159 0.36 6.94 -6.54
C PHE A 159 -0.74 6.82 -7.61
N HIS A 160 -1.40 7.94 -7.97
CA HIS A 160 -2.36 7.97 -9.07
C HIS A 160 -1.70 7.68 -10.43
N LYS A 161 -0.52 8.25 -10.68
CA LYS A 161 0.25 7.96 -11.91
C LYS A 161 0.62 6.46 -12.00
N LEU A 162 1.10 5.88 -10.89
CA LEU A 162 1.43 4.46 -10.82
C LEU A 162 0.19 3.57 -10.98
N TYR A 163 -0.96 3.99 -10.43
CA TYR A 163 -2.24 3.32 -10.61
C TYR A 163 -2.63 3.25 -12.09
N LEU A 164 -2.55 4.37 -12.80
CA LEU A 164 -2.83 4.42 -14.25
C LEU A 164 -1.83 3.58 -15.04
N ARG A 165 -0.56 3.61 -14.67
CA ARG A 165 0.48 2.81 -15.30
C ARG A 165 0.21 1.31 -15.21
N GLY A 166 -0.27 0.83 -14.07
CA GLY A 166 -0.62 -0.58 -13.90
C GLY A 166 -1.91 -1.02 -14.62
N LEU A 167 -2.68 -0.07 -15.18
CA LEU A 167 -3.83 -0.33 -16.05
C LEU A 167 -3.46 -0.31 -17.53
N ASP A 168 -2.28 0.20 -17.89
CA ASP A 168 -1.82 0.27 -19.29
C ASP A 168 -1.36 -1.11 -19.77
N PRO A 169 -2.00 -1.69 -20.82
CA PRO A 169 -1.60 -2.98 -21.36
C PRO A 169 -0.21 -2.99 -22.03
N ASN A 170 0.35 -1.81 -22.33
CA ASN A 170 1.70 -1.67 -22.87
C ASN A 170 2.80 -1.72 -21.77
N GLU A 171 2.42 -1.80 -20.51
CA GLU A 171 3.33 -1.89 -19.37
C GLU A 171 3.30 -3.30 -18.70
N PRO A 172 3.84 -4.34 -19.34
CA PRO A 172 3.68 -5.74 -18.92
C PRO A 172 4.29 -6.06 -17.54
N ASN A 173 5.17 -5.20 -17.05
CA ASN A 173 5.79 -5.34 -15.73
C ASN A 173 4.95 -4.71 -14.60
N TRP A 174 3.81 -4.10 -14.92
CA TRP A 174 2.96 -3.40 -13.98
C TRP A 174 1.57 -4.01 -13.94
N ILE A 175 0.97 -4.01 -12.76
CA ILE A 175 -0.44 -4.40 -12.57
C ILE A 175 -1.06 -3.56 -11.47
N THR A 176 -2.32 -3.20 -11.68
CA THR A 176 -3.13 -2.49 -10.69
C THR A 176 -4.28 -3.35 -10.22
N TYR A 177 -4.46 -3.37 -8.91
CA TYR A 177 -5.63 -3.93 -8.24
C TYR A 177 -6.44 -2.78 -7.63
N HIS A 178 -7.72 -2.69 -8.03
CA HIS A 178 -8.69 -1.78 -7.43
C HIS A 178 -9.61 -2.59 -6.52
N LEU A 179 -9.56 -2.33 -5.21
CA LEU A 179 -10.12 -3.19 -4.17
C LEU A 179 -10.96 -2.37 -3.16
N PRO A 180 -12.20 -2.01 -3.52
CA PRO A 180 -13.13 -1.35 -2.60
C PRO A 180 -13.41 -2.18 -1.35
N SER A 181 -13.71 -1.53 -0.23
CA SER A 181 -13.92 -2.17 1.07
C SER A 181 -14.98 -3.27 1.07
N HIS A 182 -16.05 -3.11 0.29
CA HIS A 182 -17.12 -4.12 0.16
C HIS A 182 -16.70 -5.41 -0.53
N THR A 183 -15.53 -5.43 -1.18
CA THR A 183 -14.99 -6.65 -1.79
C THR A 183 -14.23 -7.53 -0.79
N SER A 184 -14.04 -7.06 0.43
CA SER A 184 -13.39 -7.79 1.52
C SER A 184 -14.43 -8.51 2.38
N PRO A 185 -14.21 -9.79 2.73
CA PRO A 185 -15.09 -10.50 3.66
C PRO A 185 -14.85 -10.11 5.14
N LEU A 186 -13.93 -9.17 5.40
CA LEU A 186 -13.54 -8.78 6.76
C LEU A 186 -14.51 -7.78 7.41
N ILE A 187 -15.35 -7.14 6.62
CA ILE A 187 -16.32 -6.16 7.09
C ILE A 187 -17.73 -6.73 6.87
N PRO A 188 -18.56 -6.87 7.91
CA PRO A 188 -19.96 -7.26 7.75
C PRO A 188 -20.75 -6.25 6.90
N ASP A 189 -21.71 -6.72 6.12
CA ASP A 189 -22.53 -5.84 5.26
C ASP A 189 -23.28 -4.78 6.06
N SER A 190 -23.78 -5.12 7.25
CA SER A 190 -24.42 -4.17 8.15
C SER A 190 -23.50 -3.01 8.57
N GLU A 191 -22.22 -3.29 8.80
CA GLU A 191 -21.22 -2.27 9.12
C GLU A 191 -20.93 -1.38 7.92
N LEU A 192 -20.84 -1.96 6.72
CA LEU A 192 -20.67 -1.19 5.47
C LEU A 192 -21.84 -0.25 5.21
N GLU A 193 -23.06 -0.69 5.47
CA GLU A 193 -24.26 0.15 5.35
C GLU A 193 -24.27 1.29 6.37
N ASP A 194 -23.88 1.01 7.61
CA ASP A 194 -23.77 2.05 8.65
C ASP A 194 -22.69 3.08 8.31
N ILE A 195 -21.51 2.63 7.91
CA ILE A 195 -20.42 3.49 7.43
C ILE A 195 -20.90 4.37 6.28
N LYS A 196 -21.58 3.79 5.28
CA LYS A 196 -22.09 4.53 4.12
C LYS A 196 -23.08 5.62 4.53
N ARG A 197 -23.95 5.35 5.50
CA ARG A 197 -24.96 6.29 6.00
C ARG A 197 -24.34 7.46 6.77
N ASN A 198 -23.30 7.17 7.55
CA ASN A 198 -22.73 8.11 8.50
C ASN A 198 -21.45 8.81 8.00
N THR A 199 -20.95 8.46 6.80
CA THR A 199 -19.74 9.04 6.21
C THR A 199 -20.13 10.03 5.10
N PRO A 200 -19.56 11.24 5.05
CA PRO A 200 -19.77 12.16 3.94
C PRO A 200 -19.44 11.48 2.60
N GLU A 201 -20.28 11.67 1.58
CA GLU A 201 -20.22 10.98 0.30
C GLU A 201 -18.81 10.95 -0.31
N ARG A 202 -18.13 12.10 -0.36
CA ARG A 202 -16.78 12.21 -0.89
C ARG A 202 -15.76 11.37 -0.10
N ALA A 203 -15.86 11.37 1.23
CA ALA A 203 -14.99 10.56 2.07
C ALA A 203 -15.28 9.06 1.89
N TYR A 204 -16.56 8.69 1.75
CA TYR A 204 -16.94 7.30 1.48
C TYR A 204 -16.38 6.83 0.13
N GLN A 205 -16.52 7.62 -0.92
CA GLN A 205 -15.99 7.32 -2.25
C GLN A 205 -14.47 7.12 -2.23
N GLN A 206 -13.73 8.01 -1.59
CA GLN A 206 -12.27 7.92 -1.54
C GLN A 206 -11.80 6.79 -0.62
N GLU A 207 -12.29 6.73 0.61
CA GLU A 207 -11.73 5.88 1.65
C GLU A 207 -12.24 4.43 1.59
N TYR A 208 -13.50 4.23 1.19
CA TYR A 208 -14.12 2.90 1.16
C TYR A 208 -14.32 2.35 -0.25
N LEU A 209 -14.65 3.19 -1.22
CA LEU A 209 -14.73 2.74 -2.61
C LEU A 209 -13.38 2.80 -3.34
N ALA A 210 -12.35 3.32 -2.68
CA ALA A 210 -11.00 3.47 -3.23
C ALA A 210 -10.96 4.26 -4.55
N GLN A 211 -11.80 5.30 -4.67
CA GLN A 211 -11.90 6.13 -5.87
C GLN A 211 -10.96 7.33 -5.79
N PHE A 212 -10.28 7.61 -6.90
CA PHE A 212 -9.53 8.86 -7.04
C PHE A 212 -10.52 9.98 -7.36
N LEU A 213 -10.57 10.97 -6.48
CA LEU A 213 -11.44 12.14 -6.64
C LEU A 213 -10.59 13.35 -7.00
N GLU A 214 -11.02 14.10 -8.00
CA GLU A 214 -10.39 15.38 -8.29
C GLU A 214 -10.53 16.31 -7.09
N ASP A 215 -9.47 17.04 -6.78
CA ASP A 215 -9.57 18.12 -5.81
C ASP A 215 -10.51 19.15 -6.39
N GLY A 216 -11.72 19.15 -5.88
CA GLY A 216 -12.73 20.12 -6.26
C GLY A 216 -12.29 21.51 -5.79
N GLY A 217 -11.37 22.10 -6.52
CA GLY A 217 -10.95 23.49 -6.35
C GLY A 217 -12.06 24.50 -6.68
N ALA A 218 -13.25 24.03 -7.02
CA ALA A 218 -14.42 24.88 -7.15
C ALA A 218 -15.05 25.09 -5.78
N VAL A 219 -14.86 26.26 -5.21
CA VAL A 219 -15.58 26.80 -4.05
C VAL A 219 -17.10 26.72 -4.29
N PHE A 220 -17.53 26.62 -5.56
CA PHE A 220 -18.91 26.53 -5.99
C PHE A 220 -19.17 25.23 -6.76
N ARG A 221 -19.98 24.35 -6.17
CA ARG A 221 -20.53 23.15 -6.84
C ARG A 221 -21.89 23.50 -7.43
N ASN A 222 -22.23 22.95 -8.60
CA ASN A 222 -23.50 23.17 -9.30
C ASN A 222 -23.78 24.62 -9.67
N LEU A 223 -22.79 25.35 -10.19
CA LEU A 223 -22.99 26.70 -10.74
C LEU A 223 -24.14 26.76 -11.76
N SER A 224 -24.32 25.72 -12.56
CA SER A 224 -25.45 25.60 -13.51
C SER A 224 -26.83 25.59 -12.83
N ALA A 225 -26.94 25.07 -11.61
CA ALA A 225 -28.19 25.10 -10.84
C ALA A 225 -28.42 26.45 -10.13
N CYS A 226 -27.37 27.25 -9.99
CA CYS A 226 -27.48 28.60 -9.35
C CYS A 226 -27.65 29.73 -10.36
N ILE A 227 -27.44 29.49 -11.66
CA ILE A 227 -27.66 30.48 -12.71
C ILE A 227 -29.16 30.49 -13.03
N LYS A 228 -29.90 31.42 -12.40
CA LYS A 228 -31.27 31.77 -12.84
C LYS A 228 -31.16 32.76 -14.00
N GLU A 229 -31.99 32.56 -15.03
CA GLU A 229 -32.12 33.56 -16.08
C GLU A 229 -32.50 34.92 -15.44
N PRO A 230 -31.89 36.03 -15.89
CA PRO A 230 -32.24 37.34 -15.39
C PRO A 230 -33.71 37.60 -15.72
N PRO A 231 -34.49 38.25 -14.81
CA PRO A 231 -35.86 38.56 -15.09
C PRO A 231 -35.97 39.40 -16.35
N ALA A 232 -36.92 39.06 -17.22
CA ALA A 232 -37.18 39.83 -18.44
C ALA A 232 -37.27 41.32 -18.11
N ARG A 233 -36.46 42.14 -18.76
CA ARG A 233 -36.58 43.60 -18.60
C ARG A 233 -37.93 44.01 -19.12
N TYR A 234 -38.73 44.62 -18.25
CA TYR A 234 -39.93 45.30 -18.65
C TYR A 234 -39.54 46.41 -19.64
N SER A 235 -40.06 46.33 -20.86
CA SER A 235 -40.05 47.39 -21.84
C SER A 235 -41.07 48.48 -21.49
#